data_4235c67f9310ca05e89900fbdb0748d2
#
_entry.id   4235c67f9310ca05e89900fbdb0748d2
#
_cell.length_a   1.000
_cell.length_b   1.000
_cell.length_c   1.000
_cell.angle_alpha   90.00
_cell.angle_beta   90.00
_cell.angle_gamma   90.00
#
_symmetry.space_group_name_H-M   'P 1'
#
loop_
_entity.id
_entity.type
_entity.pdbx_description
1 polymer ?
#
loop_
_entity_poly.entity_id
_entity_poly.type
_entity_poly.pdbx_seq_one_letter_code
_entity_poly.pdbx_strand_id
1 'polypeptide(L)' 'MEIRLSNLRDKQVTTVSGERLGHISNVILDSESGELKTLVISSEGEIPEGYEVDSDNMLNIPFETVRSVKDMVMVKI' A
#
# COMPACT_ATOMS: atom_id res chain seq x y z
N MET A 1 13.34 7.15 7.22
CA MET A 1 13.52 6.42 5.96
C MET A 1 13.13 7.32 4.81
N GLU A 2 14.01 7.48 3.86
CA GLU A 2 13.73 8.26 2.67
C GLU A 2 13.11 7.37 1.61
N ILE A 3 11.96 7.78 1.10
CA ILE A 3 11.25 7.02 0.07
C ILE A 3 10.88 7.95 -1.06
N ARG A 4 11.27 7.58 -2.28
CA ARG A 4 10.83 8.32 -3.46
C ARG A 4 9.46 7.78 -3.89
N LEU A 5 8.50 8.69 -4.08
CA LEU A 5 7.16 8.29 -4.50
C LEU A 5 7.18 7.53 -5.82
N SER A 6 8.06 7.91 -6.73
CA SER A 6 8.20 7.22 -8.01
C SER A 6 8.65 5.77 -7.85
N ASN A 7 9.33 5.44 -6.76
CA ASN A 7 9.76 4.07 -6.48
C ASN A 7 8.65 3.21 -5.88
N LEU A 8 7.59 3.83 -5.38
CA LEU A 8 6.47 3.08 -4.80
C LEU A 8 5.47 2.64 -5.86
N ARG A 9 5.36 3.40 -6.94
CA ARG A 9 4.37 3.12 -7.97
C ARG A 9 4.62 1.76 -8.61
N ASP A 10 3.55 0.99 -8.76
CA ASP A 10 3.55 -0.34 -9.37
C ASP A 10 4.30 -1.43 -8.61
N LYS A 11 4.86 -1.12 -7.42
CA LYS A 11 5.48 -2.15 -6.59
C LYS A 11 4.42 -3.10 -6.04
N GLN A 12 4.79 -4.36 -5.95
CA GLN A 12 3.93 -5.34 -5.31
C GLN A 12 3.90 -5.13 -3.80
N VAL A 13 2.74 -5.39 -3.21
CA VAL A 13 2.54 -5.29 -1.77
C VAL A 13 2.18 -6.67 -1.23
N THR A 14 2.93 -7.10 -0.23
CA THR A 14 2.76 -8.40 0.41
C THR A 14 2.74 -8.19 1.93
N THR A 15 1.93 -8.96 2.64
CA THR A 15 1.95 -8.92 4.10
C THR A 15 3.17 -9.68 4.62
N VAL A 16 3.56 -9.40 5.87
CA VAL A 16 4.67 -10.14 6.50
C VAL A 16 4.37 -11.62 6.65
N SER A 17 3.09 -12.00 6.60
CA SER A 17 2.67 -13.41 6.63
C SER A 17 2.71 -14.07 5.25
N GLY A 18 3.04 -13.33 4.20
CA GLY A 18 3.19 -13.87 2.86
C GLY A 18 1.97 -13.72 1.96
N GLU A 19 0.93 -13.04 2.41
CA GLU A 19 -0.26 -12.82 1.60
C GLU A 19 -0.03 -11.69 0.60
N ARG A 20 -0.25 -11.98 -0.68
CA ARG A 20 -0.09 -10.99 -1.73
C ARG A 20 -1.35 -10.14 -1.84
N LEU A 21 -1.19 -8.82 -1.69
CA LEU A 21 -2.34 -7.91 -1.73
C LEU A 21 -2.57 -7.31 -3.13
N GLY A 22 -1.52 -7.12 -3.90
CA GLY A 22 -1.62 -6.51 -5.21
C GLY A 22 -0.43 -5.59 -5.47
N HIS A 23 -0.67 -4.50 -6.18
CA HIS A 23 0.39 -3.53 -6.47
C HIS A 23 -0.10 -2.11 -6.20
N ILE A 24 0.85 -1.22 -5.91
CA ILE A 24 0.52 0.16 -5.57
C ILE A 24 0.07 0.91 -6.82
N SER A 25 -1.15 1.46 -6.79
CA SER A 25 -1.64 2.30 -7.88
C SER A 25 -1.55 3.78 -7.54
N ASN A 26 -1.59 4.13 -6.25
CA ASN A 26 -1.51 5.52 -5.83
C ASN A 26 -1.07 5.62 -4.37
N VAL A 27 -0.70 6.83 -3.97
CA VAL A 27 -0.29 7.12 -2.59
C VAL A 27 -0.95 8.41 -2.16
N ILE A 28 -1.55 8.41 -0.98
CA ILE A 28 -2.22 9.59 -0.44
C ILE A 28 -1.31 10.26 0.58
N LEU A 29 -1.08 11.56 0.38
CA LEU A 29 -0.29 12.39 1.27
C LEU A 29 -1.19 13.29 2.09
N ASP A 30 -0.74 13.62 3.30
CA ASP A 30 -1.32 14.71 4.06
C ASP A 30 -0.70 16.00 3.54
N SER A 31 -1.53 16.91 3.01
CA SER A 31 -1.03 18.15 2.41
C SER A 31 -0.47 19.14 3.42
N GLU A 32 -0.85 19.01 4.69
CA GLU A 32 -0.35 19.91 5.74
C GLU A 32 1.00 19.46 6.28
N SER A 33 1.15 18.17 6.59
CA SER A 33 2.37 17.64 7.17
C SER A 33 3.36 17.14 6.13
N GLY A 34 2.89 16.84 4.91
CA GLY A 34 3.70 16.20 3.88
C GLY A 34 3.93 14.72 4.12
N GLU A 35 3.29 14.14 5.12
CA GLU A 35 3.47 12.73 5.45
C GLU A 35 2.62 11.81 4.57
N LEU A 36 3.18 10.64 4.27
CA LEU A 36 2.45 9.59 3.57
C LEU A 36 1.42 8.99 4.51
N LYS A 37 0.17 8.98 4.09
CA LYS A 37 -0.94 8.49 4.90
C LYS A 37 -1.41 7.11 4.49
N THR A 38 -1.63 6.90 3.20
CA THR A 38 -2.33 5.71 2.73
C THR A 38 -1.73 5.22 1.43
N LEU A 39 -1.59 3.91 1.32
CA LEU A 39 -1.28 3.25 0.07
C LEU A 39 -2.59 2.79 -0.56
N VAL A 40 -2.78 3.13 -1.82
CA VAL A 40 -3.93 2.67 -2.60
C VAL A 40 -3.45 1.53 -3.48
N ILE A 41 -4.00 0.34 -3.26
CA ILE A 41 -3.50 -0.88 -3.88
C ILE A 41 -4.55 -1.48 -4.81
N SER A 42 -4.13 -1.78 -6.03
CA SER A 42 -4.94 -2.50 -6.98
C SER A 42 -4.76 -3.99 -6.73
N SER A 43 -5.83 -4.66 -6.33
CA SER A 43 -5.78 -6.09 -6.05
C SER A 43 -5.77 -6.90 -7.34
N GLU A 44 -4.97 -7.96 -7.36
CA GLU A 44 -4.85 -8.85 -8.52
C GLU A 44 -5.71 -10.10 -8.36
N GLY A 45 -6.91 -9.96 -7.86
CA GLY A 45 -7.79 -11.09 -7.65
C GLY A 45 -8.85 -10.77 -6.65
N GLU A 46 -9.22 -11.75 -5.83
CA GLU A 46 -10.19 -11.52 -4.78
C GLU A 46 -9.62 -10.58 -3.73
N ILE A 47 -10.43 -9.63 -3.29
CA ILE A 47 -10.04 -8.73 -2.22
C ILE A 47 -10.13 -9.50 -0.90
N PRO A 48 -9.02 -9.55 -0.13
CA PRO A 48 -9.03 -10.23 1.17
C PRO A 48 -10.02 -9.57 2.13
N GLU A 49 -10.62 -10.36 2.99
CA GLU A 49 -11.53 -9.85 4.01
C GLU A 49 -10.76 -9.02 5.05
N GLY A 50 -11.42 -8.03 5.61
CA GLY A 50 -10.87 -7.22 6.69
C GLY A 50 -10.12 -5.98 6.26
N TYR A 51 -10.04 -5.72 4.96
CA TYR A 51 -9.38 -4.53 4.43
C TYR A 51 -10.39 -3.49 3.98
N GLU A 52 -10.04 -2.22 4.11
CA GLU A 52 -10.86 -1.14 3.59
C GLU A 52 -10.77 -1.09 2.07
N VAL A 53 -11.91 -0.95 1.43
CA VAL A 53 -12.02 -0.88 -0.03
C VAL A 53 -12.78 0.38 -0.38
N ASP A 54 -12.25 1.16 -1.31
CA ASP A 54 -12.93 2.38 -1.75
C ASP A 54 -13.94 2.08 -2.88
N SER A 55 -14.59 3.14 -3.39
CA SER A 55 -15.61 3.00 -4.43
C SER A 55 -15.05 2.47 -5.75
N ASP A 56 -13.74 2.52 -5.96
CA ASP A 56 -13.08 2.01 -7.15
C ASP A 56 -12.55 0.58 -6.96
N ASN A 57 -12.94 -0.08 -5.87
CA ASN A 57 -12.47 -1.42 -5.51
C ASN A 57 -10.97 -1.49 -5.23
N MET A 58 -10.39 -0.38 -4.81
CA MET A 58 -8.99 -0.33 -4.43
C MET A 58 -8.84 -0.54 -2.93
N LEU A 59 -7.82 -1.29 -2.53
CA LEU A 59 -7.50 -1.45 -1.12
C LEU A 59 -6.82 -0.20 -0.60
N ASN A 60 -7.24 0.26 0.58
CA ASN A 60 -6.63 1.41 1.23
C ASN A 60 -5.94 0.92 2.51
N ILE A 61 -4.63 1.03 2.55
CA ILE A 61 -3.82 0.53 3.65
C ILE A 61 -3.04 1.68 4.27
N PRO A 62 -3.13 1.86 5.61
CA PRO A 62 -2.38 2.92 6.28
C PRO A 62 -0.87 2.75 6.07
N PHE A 63 -0.19 3.83 5.76
CA PHE A 63 1.26 3.78 5.56
C PHE A 63 2.01 3.34 6.81
N GLU A 64 1.46 3.58 7.98
CA GLU A 64 2.08 3.16 9.25
C GLU A 64 2.26 1.64 9.36
N THR A 65 1.56 0.85 8.53
CA THR A 65 1.72 -0.61 8.52
C THR A 65 2.91 -1.06 7.70
N VAL A 66 3.53 -0.16 6.93
CA VAL A 66 4.68 -0.51 6.09
C VAL A 66 5.89 -0.84 6.95
N ARG A 67 6.50 -1.98 6.68
CA ARG A 67 7.67 -2.46 7.43
C ARG A 67 8.95 -2.39 6.61
N SER A 68 8.86 -2.60 5.30
CA SER A 68 10.02 -2.45 4.44
C SER A 68 9.59 -2.08 3.02
N VAL A 69 10.46 -1.33 2.34
CA VAL A 69 10.28 -0.96 0.95
C VAL A 69 11.57 -1.30 0.23
N LYS A 70 11.54 -2.34 -0.58
CA LYS A 70 12.66 -2.79 -1.41
C LYS A 70 12.12 -3.10 -2.80
N ASP A 71 12.37 -4.29 -3.32
CA ASP A 71 11.76 -4.70 -4.59
C ASP A 71 10.25 -4.84 -4.46
N MET A 72 9.80 -5.16 -3.26
CA MET A 72 8.37 -5.18 -2.93
C MET A 72 8.15 -4.43 -1.61
N VAL A 73 6.93 -4.04 -1.37
CA VAL A 73 6.55 -3.39 -0.13
C VAL A 73 5.94 -4.44 0.80
N MET A 74 6.45 -4.51 2.01
CA MET A 74 5.92 -5.43 3.02
C MET A 74 5.16 -4.64 4.09
N VAL A 75 3.96 -5.10 4.39
CA VAL A 75 3.10 -4.47 5.40
C VAL A 75 2.74 -5.49 6.46
N LYS A 76 2.60 -5.00 7.69
CA LYS A 76 2.17 -5.83 8.81
C LYS A 76 0.78 -5.40 9.24
N ILE A 77 -0.18 -6.25 8.96
CA ILE A 77 -1.59 -5.99 9.28
C ILE A 77 -2.08 -7.03 10.26
#